data_be43bbfd1fcb24e4b6a7e5ce4293992e
#
_entry.id   be43bbfd1fcb24e4b6a7e5ce4293992e
#
_cell.length_a   1.000
_cell.length_b   1.000
_cell.length_c   1.000
_cell.angle_alpha   90.00
_cell.angle_beta   90.00
_cell.angle_gamma   90.00
#
_symmetry.space_group_name_H-M   'P 1'
#
loop_
_entity.id
_entity.type
_entity.pdbx_description
1 polymer ?
#
loop_
_entity_poly.entity_id
_entity_poly.type
_entity_poly.pdbx_seq_one_letter_code
_entity_poly.pdbx_strand_id
1 'polypeptide(L)'
;MTQYAPEFKAQIVELYREGERTYTDLAREYGVSPTTVANWVKVARADEGRDVGMTFAEREEVVALRRRLRQKEEELEILGKALAFFARKDPQ
;
A
#
# COMPACT_ATOMS: atom_id res chain seq x y z
N MET A 1 23.12 9.36 -15.75
CA MET A 1 22.42 9.30 -14.50
C MET A 1 20.96 9.69 -14.67
N THR A 2 20.07 8.81 -14.29
CA THR A 2 18.65 9.04 -14.52
C THR A 2 18.07 9.90 -13.39
N GLN A 3 17.51 11.04 -13.79
CA GLN A 3 16.81 11.88 -12.83
C GLN A 3 15.31 11.68 -13.02
N TYR A 4 14.62 11.56 -11.92
CA TYR A 4 13.18 11.35 -11.96
C TYR A 4 12.46 12.65 -11.63
N ALA A 5 11.32 12.86 -12.27
CA ALA A 5 10.51 14.05 -12.03
C ALA A 5 10.02 14.07 -10.58
N PRO A 6 9.94 15.27 -9.98
CA PRO A 6 9.45 15.38 -8.61
C PRO A 6 8.06 14.78 -8.42
N GLU A 7 7.21 14.89 -9.41
CA GLU A 7 5.85 14.33 -9.36
C GLU A 7 5.88 12.81 -9.28
N PHE A 8 6.81 12.18 -10.00
CA PHE A 8 6.98 10.73 -9.97
C PHE A 8 7.42 10.27 -8.60
N LYS A 9 8.40 10.96 -8.01
CA LYS A 9 8.87 10.63 -6.67
C LYS A 9 7.77 10.77 -5.64
N ALA A 10 7.01 11.86 -5.73
CA ALA A 10 5.91 12.12 -4.81
C ALA A 10 4.84 11.04 -4.91
N GLN A 11 4.56 10.59 -6.11
CA GLN A 11 3.58 9.53 -6.34
C GLN A 11 4.01 8.23 -5.65
N ILE A 12 5.27 7.86 -5.81
CA ILE A 12 5.79 6.64 -5.20
C ILE A 12 5.77 6.72 -3.67
N VAL A 13 6.14 7.88 -3.12
CA VAL A 13 6.08 8.08 -1.67
C VAL A 13 4.65 7.95 -1.17
N GLU A 14 3.70 8.51 -1.90
CA GLU A 14 2.29 8.44 -1.53
C GLU A 14 1.77 7.00 -1.56
N LEU A 15 2.17 6.23 -2.58
CA LEU A 15 1.83 4.81 -2.66
C LEU A 15 2.40 4.02 -1.48
N TYR A 16 3.61 4.37 -1.06
CA TYR A 16 4.19 3.74 0.11
C TYR A 16 3.39 4.07 1.37
N ARG A 17 2.89 5.29 1.49
CA ARG A 17 2.10 5.72 2.65
C ARG A 17 0.78 4.98 2.77
N GLU A 18 0.23 4.51 1.67
CA GLU A 18 -1.00 3.74 1.69
C GLU A 18 -0.85 2.45 2.49
N GLY A 19 0.39 1.96 2.62
CA GLY A 19 0.69 0.87 3.52
C GLY A 19 0.50 -0.53 2.97
N GLU A 20 0.28 -0.66 1.68
CA GLU A 20 0.05 -1.96 1.04
C GLU A 20 1.18 -2.42 0.13
N ARG A 21 2.28 -1.66 0.10
CA ARG A 21 3.44 -1.99 -0.74
C ARG A 21 4.72 -1.82 0.05
N THR A 22 5.67 -2.69 -0.23
CA THR A 22 7.03 -2.57 0.30
C THR A 22 7.89 -1.79 -0.68
N TYR A 23 9.10 -1.44 -0.29
CA TYR A 23 10.05 -0.82 -1.21
C TYR A 23 10.28 -1.70 -2.44
N THR A 24 10.39 -3.01 -2.21
CA THR A 24 10.62 -3.96 -3.30
C THR A 24 9.43 -4.01 -4.25
N ASP A 25 8.22 -3.97 -3.71
CA ASP A 25 7.01 -3.95 -4.54
C ASP A 25 7.00 -2.73 -5.47
N LEU A 26 7.26 -1.55 -4.92
CA LEU A 26 7.26 -0.32 -5.69
C LEU A 26 8.39 -0.29 -6.70
N ALA A 27 9.56 -0.79 -6.31
CA ALA A 27 10.70 -0.88 -7.22
C ALA A 27 10.35 -1.72 -8.43
N ARG A 28 9.70 -2.85 -8.20
CA ARG A 28 9.32 -3.76 -9.28
C ARG A 28 8.25 -3.16 -10.17
N GLU A 29 7.25 -2.52 -9.58
CA GLU A 29 6.13 -1.95 -10.34
C GLU A 29 6.55 -0.78 -11.20
N TYR A 30 7.49 0.03 -10.73
CA TYR A 30 7.83 1.29 -11.40
C TYR A 30 9.23 1.30 -12.01
N GLY A 31 9.94 0.19 -11.96
CA GLY A 31 11.21 0.06 -12.64
C GLY A 31 12.35 0.85 -12.02
N VAL A 32 12.33 1.03 -10.70
CA VAL A 32 13.41 1.69 -9.97
C VAL A 32 14.00 0.71 -8.97
N SER A 33 15.13 1.07 -8.35
CA SER A 33 15.71 0.20 -7.35
C SER A 33 15.02 0.37 -5.99
N PRO A 34 14.99 -0.69 -5.18
CA PRO A 34 14.42 -0.57 -3.83
C PRO A 34 15.13 0.48 -2.98
N THR A 35 16.46 0.60 -3.15
CA THR A 35 17.25 1.61 -2.45
C THR A 35 16.79 3.02 -2.81
N THR A 36 16.49 3.24 -4.09
CA THR A 36 15.99 4.53 -4.56
C THR A 36 14.66 4.87 -3.90
N VAL A 37 13.74 3.91 -3.87
CA VAL A 37 12.44 4.11 -3.23
C VAL A 37 12.63 4.41 -1.75
N ALA A 38 13.49 3.63 -1.07
CA ALA A 38 13.74 3.84 0.35
C ALA A 38 14.30 5.23 0.62
N ASN A 39 15.20 5.71 -0.22
CA ASN A 39 15.77 7.03 -0.07
C ASN A 39 14.71 8.12 -0.22
N TRP A 40 13.85 8.00 -1.22
CA TRP A 40 12.78 8.99 -1.42
C TRP A 40 11.82 9.04 -0.22
N VAL A 41 11.46 7.89 0.31
CA VAL A 41 10.59 7.83 1.48
C VAL A 41 11.29 8.42 2.69
N LYS A 42 12.57 8.12 2.86
CA LYS A 42 13.35 8.61 3.99
C LYS A 42 13.43 10.14 3.97
N VAL A 43 13.72 10.70 2.79
CA VAL A 43 13.79 12.16 2.64
C VAL A 43 12.42 12.80 2.92
N ALA A 44 11.35 12.23 2.39
CA ALA A 44 10.02 12.76 2.61
C ALA A 44 9.63 12.75 4.08
N ARG A 45 10.00 11.68 4.81
CA ARG A 45 9.72 11.59 6.25
C ARG A 45 10.51 12.61 7.04
N ALA A 46 11.77 12.81 6.65
CA ALA A 46 12.61 13.81 7.30
C ALA A 46 12.03 15.20 7.13
N ASP A 47 11.54 15.50 5.93
CA ASP A 47 10.91 16.80 5.63
C ASP A 47 9.65 17.01 6.45
N GLU A 48 8.97 15.96 6.83
CA GLU A 48 7.77 16.02 7.64
C GLU A 48 8.06 15.98 9.14
N GLY A 49 9.32 15.82 9.52
CA GLY A 49 9.69 15.69 10.91
C GLY A 49 9.30 14.37 11.53
N ARG A 50 9.04 13.35 10.72
CA ARG A 50 8.65 12.04 11.21
C ARG A 50 9.84 11.13 11.35
N ASP A 51 9.84 10.37 12.43
CA ASP A 51 10.88 9.40 12.67
C ASP A 51 10.52 8.08 11.99
N VAL A 52 11.54 7.38 11.52
CA VAL A 52 11.35 6.10 10.86
C VAL A 52 11.42 5.01 11.92
N GLY A 53 10.28 4.66 12.47
CA GLY A 53 10.26 3.72 13.58
C GLY A 53 10.18 2.25 13.20
N MET A 54 10.09 1.92 11.92
CA MET A 54 9.78 0.55 11.49
C MET A 54 10.93 -0.05 10.69
N THR A 55 11.32 -1.29 11.03
CA THR A 55 12.32 -2.02 10.27
C THR A 55 11.70 -2.53 8.96
N PHE A 56 12.54 -2.97 8.04
CA PHE A 56 12.08 -3.56 6.79
C PHE A 56 11.18 -4.78 7.05
N ALA A 57 11.60 -5.65 7.96
CA ALA A 57 10.83 -6.85 8.28
C ALA A 57 9.46 -6.51 8.86
N GLU A 58 9.42 -5.53 9.76
CA GLU A 58 8.17 -5.05 10.34
C GLU A 58 7.27 -4.47 9.27
N ARG A 59 7.84 -3.72 8.33
CA ARG A 59 7.07 -3.14 7.24
C ARG A 59 6.48 -4.22 6.35
N GLU A 60 7.25 -5.25 6.03
CA GLU A 60 6.74 -6.37 5.24
C GLU A 60 5.55 -7.03 5.93
N GLU A 61 5.65 -7.22 7.23
CA GLU A 61 4.57 -7.81 8.00
C GLU A 61 3.32 -6.93 7.98
N VAL A 62 3.48 -5.64 8.18
CA VAL A 62 2.36 -4.69 8.14
C VAL A 62 1.69 -4.69 6.77
N VAL A 63 2.48 -4.66 5.71
CA VAL A 63 1.95 -4.67 4.34
C VAL A 63 1.16 -5.95 4.10
N ALA A 64 1.70 -7.10 4.51
CA ALA A 64 1.03 -8.38 4.33
C ALA A 64 -0.29 -8.41 5.09
N LEU A 65 -0.31 -7.92 6.33
CA LEU A 65 -1.52 -7.89 7.13
C LEU A 65 -2.57 -6.95 6.56
N ARG A 66 -2.15 -5.80 6.04
CA ARG A 66 -3.09 -4.86 5.43
C ARG A 66 -3.70 -5.42 4.15
N ARG A 67 -2.91 -6.11 3.34
CA ARG A 67 -3.43 -6.78 2.15
C ARG A 67 -4.44 -7.86 2.51
N ARG A 68 -4.13 -8.64 3.54
CA ARG A 68 -5.05 -9.67 4.00
C ARG A 68 -6.34 -9.06 4.54
N LEU A 69 -6.22 -7.98 5.30
CA LEU A 69 -7.38 -7.29 5.83
C LEU A 69 -8.28 -6.77 4.71
N ARG A 70 -7.68 -6.12 3.71
CA ARG A 70 -8.45 -5.63 2.56
C ARG A 70 -9.16 -6.76 1.84
N GLN A 71 -8.47 -7.88 1.66
CA GLN A 71 -9.08 -9.05 1.02
C GLN A 71 -10.28 -9.56 1.81
N LYS A 72 -10.15 -9.62 3.14
CA LYS A 72 -11.26 -10.06 3.98
C LYS A 72 -12.41 -9.07 3.96
N GLU A 73 -12.12 -7.79 3.91
CA GLU A 73 -13.15 -6.78 3.81
C GLU A 73 -13.91 -6.91 2.49
N GLU A 74 -13.21 -7.16 1.39
CA GLU A 74 -13.84 -7.39 0.09
C GLU A 74 -14.72 -8.64 0.11
N GLU A 75 -14.24 -9.73 0.72
CA GLU A 75 -15.02 -10.94 0.84
C GLU A 75 -16.30 -10.70 1.65
N LEU A 76 -16.20 -9.95 2.74
CA LEU A 76 -17.36 -9.61 3.55
C LEU A 76 -18.36 -8.76 2.78
N GLU A 77 -17.86 -7.82 2.00
CA GLU A 77 -18.73 -6.98 1.18
C GLU A 77 -19.48 -7.82 0.16
N ILE A 78 -18.79 -8.74 -0.51
CA ILE A 78 -19.42 -9.63 -1.49
C ILE A 78 -20.45 -10.51 -0.81
N LEU A 79 -20.12 -11.08 0.35
CA LEU A 79 -21.06 -11.91 1.08
C LEU A 79 -22.27 -11.11 1.52
N GLY A 80 -22.08 -9.87 1.97
CA GLY A 80 -23.17 -9.00 2.36
C GLY A 80 -24.12 -8.73 1.21
N LYS A 81 -23.54 -8.47 0.02
CA LYS A 81 -24.36 -8.25 -1.17
C LYS A 81 -25.11 -9.50 -1.57
N ALA A 82 -24.49 -10.66 -1.46
CA ALA A 82 -25.15 -11.93 -1.77
C ALA A 82 -26.31 -12.18 -0.84
N LEU A 83 -26.11 -11.95 0.46
CA LEU A 83 -27.18 -12.12 1.44
C LEU A 83 -28.35 -11.18 1.16
N ALA A 84 -28.05 -9.93 0.82
CA ALA A 84 -29.09 -8.96 0.49
C ALA A 84 -29.85 -9.38 -0.76
N PHE A 85 -29.15 -9.93 -1.73
CA PHE A 85 -29.77 -10.42 -2.95
C PHE A 85 -30.73 -11.57 -2.66
N PHE A 86 -30.29 -12.56 -1.88
CA PHE A 86 -31.13 -13.70 -1.54
C PHE A 86 -32.32 -13.29 -0.67
N ALA A 87 -32.11 -12.35 0.22
CA ALA A 87 -33.22 -11.86 1.06
C ALA A 87 -34.29 -11.18 0.20
N ARG A 88 -33.87 -10.47 -0.84
CA ARG A 88 -34.81 -9.79 -1.73
C ARG A 88 -35.51 -10.77 -2.64
N LYS A 89 -34.87 -11.87 -2.97
CA LYS A 89 -35.39 -12.83 -3.92
C LYS A 89 -36.41 -13.78 -3.31
N ASP A 90 -36.51 -13.80 -2.00
CA ASP A 90 -37.46 -14.68 -1.34
C ASP A 90 -38.78 -13.97 -1.16
N PRO A 91 -39.75 -14.18 -2.10
CA PRO A 91 -41.02 -13.50 -2.04
C PRO A 91 -41.91 -14.19 -1.02
N GLN A 92 -42.28 -13.47 -0.05
CA GLN A 92 -43.22 -14.03 0.95
C GLN A 92 -44.53 -13.31 0.93
#